data_aaae802fd3e6d0d524bf151509b24241
#
_entry.id   aaae802fd3e6d0d524bf151509b24241
#
_cell.length_a   1.000
_cell.length_b   1.000
_cell.length_c   1.000
_cell.angle_alpha   90.00
_cell.angle_beta   90.00
_cell.angle_gamma   90.00
#
_symmetry.space_group_name_H-M   'P 1'
#
loop_
_entity.id
_entity.type
_entity.pdbx_description
1 polymer ?
#
loop_
_entity_poly.entity_id
_entity_poly.type
_entity_poly.pdbx_seq_one_letter_code
_entity_poly.pdbx_strand_id
1 'polypeptide(L)'
;MAERMSLDKTREKRESGQKPSSAPALVGNQQFKVFFGSTQINFARVSNVQRAVEHEDFTEGGLNDYVHVLTKPGGQSGTLTLEKGVAADGALTKLMRALEPGRRIAVPVTIFLYHRERSGWKPVRAWGFEDGMVTRWELGSLDGLGSEVVIERLEISHAGLTEQEV
;
A
#
# COMPACT_ATOMS: atom_id res chain seq x y z
N MET A 1 -52.11 -48.60 45.55
CA MET A 1 -50.85 -47.95 45.85
C MET A 1 -50.08 -47.87 44.53
N ALA A 2 -50.02 -46.72 43.93
CA ALA A 2 -49.39 -46.50 42.64
C ALA A 2 -48.23 -45.54 42.85
N GLU A 3 -47.03 -46.07 42.65
CA GLU A 3 -45.82 -45.34 42.74
C GLU A 3 -45.51 -44.72 41.39
N ARG A 4 -45.46 -43.38 41.31
CA ARG A 4 -45.16 -42.61 40.09
C ARG A 4 -43.67 -42.50 39.96
N MET A 5 -43.12 -43.17 38.95
CA MET A 5 -41.76 -42.99 38.49
C MET A 5 -41.62 -41.67 37.71
N SER A 6 -40.91 -40.72 38.30
CA SER A 6 -40.54 -39.44 37.69
C SER A 6 -39.42 -39.66 36.70
N LEU A 7 -39.69 -39.41 35.42
CA LEU A 7 -38.67 -39.39 34.37
C LEU A 7 -37.98 -38.01 34.35
N ASP A 8 -36.83 -37.99 34.91
CA ASP A 8 -35.92 -36.85 34.82
C ASP A 8 -35.37 -36.72 33.39
N LYS A 9 -35.86 -35.72 32.66
CA LYS A 9 -35.35 -35.37 31.33
C LYS A 9 -34.18 -34.46 31.49
N THR A 10 -32.98 -35.03 31.57
CA THR A 10 -31.73 -34.31 31.43
C THR A 10 -31.65 -33.75 30.00
N ARG A 11 -31.96 -32.48 29.90
CA ARG A 11 -31.87 -31.72 28.65
C ARG A 11 -30.41 -31.37 28.41
N GLU A 12 -29.73 -32.18 27.63
CA GLU A 12 -28.38 -31.85 27.12
C GLU A 12 -28.44 -30.56 26.34
N LYS A 13 -27.89 -29.53 26.94
CA LYS A 13 -27.66 -28.22 26.33
C LYS A 13 -26.49 -28.35 25.33
N ARG A 14 -26.82 -28.58 24.09
CA ARG A 14 -25.84 -28.49 22.99
C ARG A 14 -25.37 -27.05 22.91
N GLU A 15 -24.22 -26.76 23.48
CA GLU A 15 -23.48 -25.53 23.21
C GLU A 15 -22.83 -25.64 21.83
N SER A 16 -23.59 -25.24 20.80
CA SER A 16 -23.02 -24.96 19.48
C SER A 16 -22.41 -23.55 19.51
N GLY A 17 -21.29 -23.43 20.19
CA GLY A 17 -20.45 -22.23 20.15
C GLY A 17 -19.66 -22.11 18.86
N GLN A 18 -20.33 -22.15 17.71
CA GLN A 18 -19.69 -21.78 16.45
C GLN A 18 -19.71 -20.25 16.39
N LYS A 19 -18.60 -19.63 16.81
CA LYS A 19 -18.34 -18.22 16.53
C LYS A 19 -18.54 -18.00 15.03
N PRO A 20 -19.38 -17.02 14.62
CA PRO A 20 -19.47 -16.67 13.22
C PRO A 20 -18.05 -16.25 12.79
N SER A 21 -17.50 -16.96 11.81
CA SER A 21 -16.29 -16.56 11.11
C SER A 21 -16.61 -15.20 10.47
N SER A 22 -16.24 -14.11 11.16
CA SER A 22 -16.37 -12.79 10.56
C SER A 22 -15.41 -12.76 9.37
N ALA A 23 -15.97 -12.61 8.17
CA ALA A 23 -15.16 -12.36 6.98
C ALA A 23 -14.19 -11.20 7.27
N PRO A 24 -12.95 -11.27 6.82
CA PRO A 24 -11.98 -10.21 7.06
C PRO A 24 -12.53 -8.89 6.51
N ALA A 25 -12.46 -7.84 7.31
CA ALA A 25 -12.91 -6.52 6.89
C ALA A 25 -12.02 -6.03 5.74
N LEU A 26 -12.65 -5.64 4.63
CA LEU A 26 -11.93 -5.05 3.51
C LEU A 26 -11.43 -3.65 3.91
N VAL A 27 -10.19 -3.35 3.54
CA VAL A 27 -9.56 -2.06 3.83
C VAL A 27 -9.81 -1.11 2.67
N GLY A 28 -10.43 0.04 2.96
CA GLY A 28 -10.62 1.09 1.97
C GLY A 28 -9.31 1.82 1.66
N ASN A 29 -9.19 2.36 0.46
CA ASN A 29 -7.98 3.08 -0.01
C ASN A 29 -7.97 4.58 0.32
N GLN A 30 -8.91 5.07 1.11
CA GLN A 30 -9.15 6.51 1.33
C GLN A 30 -8.21 7.15 2.36
N GLN A 31 -7.51 6.35 3.17
CA GLN A 31 -6.65 6.86 4.23
C GLN A 31 -5.27 6.21 4.16
N PHE A 32 -4.35 6.96 3.65
CA PHE A 32 -2.93 6.63 3.64
C PHE A 32 -2.09 7.84 4.07
N LYS A 33 -0.89 7.58 4.54
CA LYS A 33 0.10 8.61 4.89
C LYS A 33 1.44 8.22 4.31
N VAL A 34 2.16 9.20 3.78
CA VAL A 34 3.50 9.02 3.23
C VAL A 34 4.50 9.77 4.10
N PHE A 35 5.57 9.08 4.46
CA PHE A 35 6.65 9.64 5.26
C PHE A 35 7.96 9.61 4.46
N PHE A 36 8.70 10.70 4.53
CA PHE A 36 10.07 10.80 4.09
C PHE A 36 10.94 10.93 5.35
N GLY A 37 11.53 9.83 5.79
CA GLY A 37 12.13 9.73 7.12
C GLY A 37 11.08 9.97 8.21
N SER A 38 11.26 11.01 9.00
CA SER A 38 10.31 11.42 10.05
C SER A 38 9.28 12.45 9.58
N THR A 39 9.37 12.95 8.36
CA THR A 39 8.50 14.02 7.85
C THR A 39 7.30 13.43 7.11
N GLN A 40 6.09 13.68 7.62
CA GLN A 40 4.86 13.32 6.93
C GLN A 40 4.56 14.34 5.83
N ILE A 41 4.25 13.84 4.63
CA ILE A 41 3.75 14.63 3.51
C ILE A 41 2.38 14.10 3.12
N ASN A 42 1.42 14.98 2.98
CA ASN A 42 0.08 14.63 2.57
C ASN A 42 -0.01 14.63 1.04
N PHE A 43 -0.26 13.46 0.47
CA PHE A 43 -0.54 13.26 -0.94
C PHE A 43 -2.02 12.96 -1.14
N ALA A 44 -2.55 13.36 -2.29
CA ALA A 44 -3.92 13.05 -2.70
C ALA A 44 -4.01 11.65 -3.32
N ARG A 45 -2.93 11.20 -3.96
CA ARG A 45 -2.87 9.89 -4.61
C ARG A 45 -1.46 9.31 -4.53
N VAL A 46 -1.41 8.00 -4.34
CA VAL A 46 -0.20 7.17 -4.48
C VAL A 46 -0.52 6.07 -5.49
N SER A 47 0.32 5.91 -6.48
CA SER A 47 0.15 4.93 -7.56
C SER A 47 1.43 4.12 -7.75
N ASN A 48 1.32 2.98 -8.43
CA ASN A 48 2.44 2.09 -8.73
C ASN A 48 3.13 1.51 -7.49
N VAL A 49 2.37 1.27 -6.42
CA VAL A 49 2.82 0.48 -5.27
C VAL A 49 2.84 -0.98 -5.69
N GLN A 50 3.90 -1.39 -6.37
CA GLN A 50 4.01 -2.73 -6.96
C GLN A 50 5.40 -3.33 -6.77
N ARG A 51 5.44 -4.64 -6.78
CA ARG A 51 6.67 -5.44 -6.84
C ARG A 51 6.58 -6.29 -8.09
N ALA A 52 7.55 -6.20 -8.95
CA ALA A 52 7.64 -6.98 -10.18
C ALA A 52 9.01 -7.63 -10.29
N VAL A 53 9.06 -8.78 -10.92
CA VAL A 53 10.28 -9.50 -11.26
C VAL A 53 10.20 -9.82 -12.73
N GLU A 54 11.26 -9.51 -13.48
CA GLU A 54 11.37 -9.99 -14.86
C GLU A 54 11.61 -11.48 -14.87
N HIS A 55 10.91 -12.17 -15.74
CA HIS A 55 11.08 -13.59 -15.98
C HIS A 55 11.34 -13.84 -17.46
N GLU A 56 11.93 -14.96 -17.74
CA GLU A 56 12.18 -15.48 -19.08
C GLU A 56 11.62 -16.88 -19.15
N ASP A 57 10.86 -17.15 -20.20
CA ASP A 57 10.31 -18.45 -20.47
C ASP A 57 11.35 -19.28 -21.25
N PHE A 58 11.77 -20.37 -20.66
CA PHE A 58 12.71 -21.31 -21.26
C PHE A 58 12.00 -22.63 -21.60
N THR A 59 12.04 -23.01 -22.87
CA THR A 59 11.57 -24.29 -23.35
C THR A 59 12.74 -25.20 -23.67
N GLU A 60 12.81 -26.37 -23.06
CA GLU A 60 13.77 -27.39 -23.40
C GLU A 60 13.37 -28.07 -24.72
N GLY A 61 14.32 -28.21 -25.66
CA GLY A 61 14.10 -28.92 -26.92
C GLY A 61 13.75 -30.38 -26.69
N GLY A 62 12.51 -30.79 -27.02
CA GLY A 62 12.02 -32.14 -26.86
C GLY A 62 10.91 -32.34 -25.83
N LEU A 63 10.63 -31.35 -25.00
CA LEU A 63 9.49 -31.32 -24.05
C LEU A 63 8.56 -30.15 -24.43
N ASN A 64 7.64 -30.42 -25.37
CA ASN A 64 6.73 -29.37 -25.86
C ASN A 64 5.63 -28.94 -24.88
N ASP A 65 5.44 -29.66 -23.79
CA ASP A 65 4.32 -29.45 -22.86
C ASP A 65 4.73 -28.72 -21.57
N TYR A 66 6.00 -28.34 -21.42
CA TYR A 66 6.49 -27.71 -20.20
C TYR A 66 7.37 -26.50 -20.50
N VAL A 67 6.96 -25.34 -19.92
CA VAL A 67 7.71 -24.09 -20.00
C VAL A 67 8.33 -23.83 -18.62
N HIS A 68 9.65 -23.68 -18.57
CA HIS A 68 10.33 -23.26 -17.36
C HIS A 68 10.35 -21.74 -17.27
N VAL A 69 9.83 -21.20 -16.17
CA VAL A 69 9.88 -19.76 -15.88
C VAL A 69 11.13 -19.48 -15.06
N LEU A 70 12.09 -18.79 -15.67
CA LEU A 70 13.34 -18.40 -15.02
C LEU A 70 13.30 -16.92 -14.68
N THR A 71 13.72 -16.58 -13.45
CA THR A 71 13.89 -15.18 -13.04
C THR A 71 15.13 -14.60 -13.69
N LYS A 72 15.03 -13.48 -14.38
CA LYS A 72 16.20 -12.78 -14.90
C LYS A 72 17.06 -12.27 -13.75
N PRO A 73 18.38 -12.53 -13.77
CA PRO A 73 19.30 -11.93 -12.81
C PRO A 73 19.39 -10.42 -13.08
N GLY A 74 19.01 -9.64 -12.12
CA GLY A 74 19.00 -8.17 -12.19
C GLY A 74 17.80 -7.62 -11.45
N GLY A 75 18.04 -6.68 -10.54
CA GLY A 75 16.94 -5.98 -9.86
C GLY A 75 16.23 -5.05 -10.84
N GLN A 76 14.92 -5.16 -10.93
CA GLN A 76 14.13 -4.12 -11.59
C GLN A 76 13.88 -2.95 -10.65
N SER A 77 14.17 -1.74 -11.13
CA SER A 77 13.74 -0.52 -10.44
C SER A 77 12.22 -0.37 -10.60
N GLY A 78 11.52 -0.23 -9.48
CA GLY A 78 10.12 0.19 -9.47
C GLY A 78 10.02 1.71 -9.59
N THR A 79 8.86 2.19 -10.03
CA THR A 79 8.56 3.63 -10.04
C THR A 79 7.33 3.86 -9.15
N LEU A 80 7.50 4.69 -8.13
CA LEU A 80 6.41 5.17 -7.28
C LEU A 80 5.93 6.53 -7.80
N THR A 81 4.62 6.70 -7.98
CA THR A 81 4.04 7.98 -8.40
C THR A 81 3.21 8.57 -7.26
N LEU A 82 3.52 9.81 -6.91
CA LEU A 82 2.89 10.57 -5.83
C LEU A 82 2.25 11.83 -6.43
N GLU A 83 0.97 12.07 -6.12
CA GLU A 83 0.26 13.25 -6.59
C GLU A 83 -0.32 14.03 -5.39
N LYS A 84 -0.22 15.34 -5.45
CA LYS A 84 -0.80 16.23 -4.45
C LYS A 84 -1.30 17.54 -5.06
N GLY A 85 -2.28 18.16 -4.43
CA GLY A 85 -2.63 19.53 -4.73
C GLY A 85 -1.52 20.50 -4.29
N VAL A 86 -1.27 21.53 -5.06
CA VAL A 86 -0.36 22.60 -4.69
C VAL A 86 -0.93 23.36 -3.48
N ALA A 87 -0.18 23.41 -2.41
CA ALA A 87 -0.56 24.15 -1.21
C ALA A 87 0.22 25.47 -1.15
N ALA A 88 -0.44 26.51 -0.69
CA ALA A 88 0.20 27.81 -0.43
C ALA A 88 1.18 27.78 0.76
N ASP A 89 1.24 26.66 1.47
CA ASP A 89 2.09 26.50 2.68
C ASP A 89 3.57 26.32 2.32
N GLY A 90 4.41 27.21 2.85
CA GLY A 90 5.83 27.26 2.53
C GLY A 90 6.70 26.11 3.07
N ALA A 91 6.25 25.36 4.09
CA ALA A 91 7.03 24.25 4.64
C ALA A 91 7.10 23.06 3.66
N LEU A 92 5.96 22.72 3.06
CA LEU A 92 5.85 21.65 2.08
C LEU A 92 6.57 22.01 0.77
N THR A 93 6.52 23.27 0.37
CA THR A 93 7.21 23.79 -0.81
C THR A 93 8.74 23.65 -0.68
N LYS A 94 9.30 23.85 0.51
CA LYS A 94 10.74 23.68 0.77
C LYS A 94 11.18 22.23 0.58
N LEU A 95 10.38 21.28 1.05
CA LEU A 95 10.70 19.86 0.89
C LEU A 95 10.57 19.42 -0.58
N MET A 96 9.54 19.88 -1.30
CA MET A 96 9.36 19.58 -2.72
C MET A 96 10.50 20.15 -3.57
N ARG A 97 11.04 21.33 -3.23
CA ARG A 97 12.24 21.87 -3.89
C ARG A 97 13.49 21.04 -3.63
N ALA A 98 13.55 20.31 -2.51
CA ALA A 98 14.64 19.38 -2.24
C ALA A 98 14.52 18.06 -3.03
N LEU A 99 13.35 17.78 -3.60
CA LEU A 99 13.02 16.58 -4.38
C LEU A 99 13.10 16.86 -5.90
N GLU A 100 14.14 17.53 -6.35
CA GLU A 100 14.37 17.80 -7.77
C GLU A 100 14.74 16.53 -8.56
N PRO A 101 14.36 16.43 -9.86
CA PRO A 101 14.76 15.33 -10.71
C PRO A 101 16.28 15.13 -10.73
N GLY A 102 16.71 13.86 -10.68
CA GLY A 102 18.11 13.47 -10.57
C GLY A 102 18.65 13.43 -9.13
N ARG A 103 17.89 13.90 -8.15
CA ARG A 103 18.33 13.87 -6.76
C ARG A 103 17.99 12.55 -6.07
N ARG A 104 18.98 12.00 -5.35
CA ARG A 104 18.76 10.82 -4.50
C ARG A 104 18.00 11.21 -3.22
N ILE A 105 17.10 10.34 -2.84
CA ILE A 105 16.35 10.45 -1.59
C ILE A 105 17.16 9.67 -0.55
N ALA A 106 17.83 10.40 0.35
CA ALA A 106 18.73 9.83 1.35
C ALA A 106 18.01 9.40 2.66
N VAL A 107 16.69 9.36 2.64
CA VAL A 107 15.85 8.98 3.79
C VAL A 107 14.87 7.90 3.36
N PRO A 108 14.48 6.98 4.24
CA PRO A 108 13.49 5.97 3.91
C PRO A 108 12.15 6.63 3.55
N VAL A 109 11.50 6.11 2.53
CA VAL A 109 10.13 6.50 2.16
C VAL A 109 9.21 5.39 2.58
N THR A 110 8.21 5.71 3.40
CA THR A 110 7.24 4.74 3.92
C THR A 110 5.82 5.20 3.66
N ILE A 111 4.99 4.28 3.18
CA ILE A 111 3.58 4.49 2.89
C ILE A 111 2.79 3.62 3.85
N PHE A 112 1.98 4.23 4.72
CA PHE A 112 1.08 3.54 5.63
C PHE A 112 -0.34 3.58 5.10
N LEU A 113 -1.01 2.43 5.09
CA LEU A 113 -2.44 2.31 4.84
C LEU A 113 -3.17 2.17 6.18
N TYR A 114 -4.21 2.99 6.37
CA TYR A 114 -4.99 3.02 7.59
C TYR A 114 -6.37 2.43 7.37
N HIS A 115 -6.86 1.75 8.40
CA HIS A 115 -8.25 1.30 8.50
C HIS A 115 -8.94 2.01 9.66
N ARG A 116 -10.24 2.30 9.49
CA ARG A 116 -11.05 2.92 10.54
C ARG A 116 -11.65 1.86 11.44
N GLU A 117 -11.21 1.83 12.67
CA GLU A 117 -11.82 1.04 13.76
C GLU A 117 -12.73 1.94 14.62
N ARG A 118 -13.43 1.35 15.57
CA ARG A 118 -14.25 2.11 16.54
C ARG A 118 -13.42 3.05 17.41
N SER A 119 -12.16 2.70 17.66
CA SER A 119 -11.19 3.47 18.44
C SER A 119 -10.48 4.57 17.65
N GLY A 120 -10.64 4.64 16.32
CA GLY A 120 -9.97 5.60 15.45
C GLY A 120 -9.29 4.96 14.25
N TRP A 121 -8.34 5.69 13.66
CA TRP A 121 -7.55 5.22 12.51
C TRP A 121 -6.34 4.43 12.99
N LYS A 122 -6.22 3.21 12.51
CA LYS A 122 -5.13 2.31 12.84
C LYS A 122 -4.37 1.91 11.56
N PRO A 123 -3.04 1.96 11.55
CA PRO A 123 -2.28 1.46 10.41
C PRO A 123 -2.45 -0.05 10.33
N VAL A 124 -2.64 -0.57 9.11
CA VAL A 124 -2.89 -2.00 8.87
C VAL A 124 -1.87 -2.61 7.92
N ARG A 125 -1.25 -1.81 7.07
CA ARG A 125 -0.16 -2.22 6.17
C ARG A 125 0.77 -1.06 5.93
N ALA A 126 2.05 -1.39 5.73
CA ALA A 126 3.05 -0.41 5.35
C ALA A 126 3.95 -0.95 4.25
N TRP A 127 4.39 -0.08 3.37
CA TRP A 127 5.37 -0.38 2.32
C TRP A 127 6.42 0.71 2.31
N GLY A 128 7.65 0.35 2.06
CA GLY A 128 8.71 1.34 2.01
C GLY A 128 9.92 0.89 1.22
N PHE A 129 10.80 1.85 0.95
CA PHE A 129 12.13 1.66 0.38
C PHE A 129 13.11 2.63 1.03
N GLU A 130 14.38 2.26 1.06
CA GLU A 130 15.44 3.06 1.70
C GLU A 130 16.20 3.93 0.70
N ASP A 131 16.30 3.50 -0.56
CA ASP A 131 17.05 4.18 -1.61
C ASP A 131 16.15 4.42 -2.82
N GLY A 132 16.06 5.67 -3.22
CA GLY A 132 15.29 6.11 -4.37
C GLY A 132 15.90 7.35 -5.02
N MET A 133 15.47 7.61 -6.24
CA MET A 133 15.85 8.80 -6.97
C MET A 133 14.61 9.43 -7.60
N VAL A 134 14.48 10.72 -7.46
CA VAL A 134 13.44 11.48 -8.17
C VAL A 134 13.76 11.47 -9.66
N THR A 135 12.90 10.87 -10.46
CA THR A 135 13.07 10.76 -11.91
C THR A 135 12.27 11.81 -12.66
N ARG A 136 11.16 12.26 -12.10
CA ARG A 136 10.28 13.24 -12.72
C ARG A 136 9.55 14.07 -11.67
N TRP A 137 9.48 15.34 -11.94
CA TRP A 137 8.56 16.28 -11.31
C TRP A 137 7.73 16.95 -12.39
N GLU A 138 6.43 17.09 -12.18
CA GLU A 138 5.51 17.66 -13.13
C GLU A 138 4.48 18.52 -12.38
N LEU A 139 4.25 19.72 -12.88
CA LEU A 139 3.15 20.56 -12.46
C LEU A 139 2.04 20.46 -13.51
N GLY A 140 0.81 20.26 -13.06
CA GLY A 140 -0.36 20.26 -13.92
C GLY A 140 -0.58 21.59 -14.64
N SER A 141 -1.50 21.61 -15.58
CA SER A 141 -1.81 22.80 -16.35
C SER A 141 -2.27 23.96 -15.46
N LEU A 142 -1.81 25.17 -15.78
CA LEU A 142 -2.24 26.39 -15.15
C LEU A 142 -3.25 27.08 -16.10
N ASP A 143 -4.49 27.27 -15.64
CA ASP A 143 -5.54 27.96 -16.37
C ASP A 143 -6.05 29.11 -15.51
N GLY A 144 -5.82 30.34 -15.98
CA GLY A 144 -6.24 31.57 -15.29
C GLY A 144 -7.75 31.80 -15.24
N LEU A 145 -8.52 31.06 -16.05
CA LEU A 145 -9.99 31.10 -16.09
C LEU A 145 -10.63 29.89 -15.40
N GLY A 146 -9.82 28.89 -15.07
CA GLY A 146 -10.25 27.66 -14.39
C GLY A 146 -10.33 27.81 -12.88
N SER A 147 -11.13 26.95 -12.25
CA SER A 147 -11.25 26.82 -10.78
C SER A 147 -10.69 25.50 -10.26
N GLU A 148 -9.97 24.76 -11.08
CA GLU A 148 -9.42 23.45 -10.70
C GLU A 148 -8.19 23.60 -9.82
N VAL A 149 -8.01 22.61 -8.92
CA VAL A 149 -6.82 22.53 -8.08
C VAL A 149 -5.63 22.09 -8.92
N VAL A 150 -4.56 22.85 -8.91
CA VAL A 150 -3.31 22.48 -9.59
C VAL A 150 -2.71 21.27 -8.88
N ILE A 151 -2.39 20.23 -9.64
CA ILE A 151 -1.80 18.99 -9.13
C ILE A 151 -0.30 18.97 -9.43
N GLU A 152 0.48 18.66 -8.44
CA GLU A 152 1.89 18.32 -8.54
C GLU A 152 2.05 16.81 -8.55
N ARG A 153 2.83 16.28 -9.52
CA ARG A 153 3.18 14.86 -9.62
C ARG A 153 4.67 14.68 -9.44
N LEU A 154 5.03 13.67 -8.64
CA LEU A 154 6.39 13.28 -8.38
C LEU A 154 6.56 11.79 -8.71
N GLU A 155 7.56 11.45 -9.52
CA GLU A 155 7.92 10.06 -9.80
C GLU A 155 9.27 9.75 -9.16
N ILE A 156 9.32 8.63 -8.44
CA ILE A 156 10.49 8.18 -7.71
C ILE A 156 10.82 6.77 -8.19
N SER A 157 12.01 6.60 -8.77
CA SER A 157 12.56 5.27 -9.05
C SER A 157 13.22 4.72 -7.78
N HIS A 158 12.97 3.46 -7.46
CA HIS A 158 13.49 2.79 -6.26
C HIS A 158 13.98 1.37 -6.58
N ALA A 159 14.93 0.87 -5.81
CA ALA A 159 15.55 -0.44 -6.02
C ALA A 159 14.65 -1.63 -5.59
N GLY A 160 13.55 -1.37 -4.92
CA GLY A 160 12.58 -2.37 -4.47
C GLY A 160 11.71 -1.83 -3.36
N LEU A 161 10.43 -2.17 -3.41
CA LEU A 161 9.46 -1.84 -2.37
C LEU A 161 9.31 -3.05 -1.46
N THR A 162 9.46 -2.87 -0.14
CA THR A 162 9.30 -3.92 0.86
C THR A 162 8.07 -3.64 1.71
N GLU A 163 7.32 -4.68 2.06
CA GLU A 163 6.27 -4.58 3.05
C GLU A 163 6.91 -4.61 4.44
N GLN A 164 6.45 -3.71 5.30
CA GLN A 164 6.96 -3.54 6.66
C GLN A 164 5.87 -3.96 7.65
N GLU A 165 6.29 -4.46 8.81
CA GLU A 165 5.38 -4.70 9.94
C GLU A 165 4.88 -3.38 10.51
N VAL A 166 3.62 -3.36 11.00
CA VAL A 166 2.89 -2.16 11.44
C VAL A 166 2.52 -2.27 12.92
#